data_f1a85344f55bf18897e6e36c6b667e07
#
_entry.id   f1a85344f55bf18897e6e36c6b667e07
#
_cell.length_a   1.000
_cell.length_b   1.000
_cell.length_c   1.000
_cell.angle_alpha   90.00
_cell.angle_beta   90.00
_cell.angle_gamma   90.00
#
_symmetry.space_group_name_H-M   'P 1'
#
loop_
_entity.id
_entity.type
_entity.pdbx_description
1 polymer ?
#
loop_
_entity_poly.entity_id
_entity_poly.type
_entity_poly.pdbx_seq_one_letter_code
_entity_poly.pdbx_strand_id
1 'polypeptide(L)'
;MYMHILIYGSKGWIGKQFVNYLSKQNVKYTVGIERCENIKTITNEIDSINPTNVISFIGRTHGRIGEKVYTTIDYLEQKGKVKENVRDNLFSPMVLSHICKLNNIHYAYLGTGCIFKFDKEHPYEMEINGFTEESEPNFFGSGYSTVKGFTDQLMSFYQDSVLNLRIRMPITGGKSPRNFITKITTYEKICSIKNSMTVLPEMMPIIFDMMKNKTTGTMNLTNPGLISHNEILSLYKEIVDPSFEWKNFTAEEQSKILASDRSNNFLDTTKLESMYKVKNIKESVRDMLIEYKKDLSSYYKLDGVVVNLLITGGCGFIGSNFINYFFKTRKMNKLVNLDAMYYSADENNVEESIRNDYRYEFIEGNCADEELVRSIYSKYKITHVIHFAAQSHVQTSFNSSLQYTKDNIVGTHVLLEEARKYNKLSKFVHVS
;
A
#
# COMPACT_ATOMS: atom_id res chain seq x y z
N MET A 1 32.65 5.10 12.60
CA MET A 1 31.99 6.36 13.05
C MET A 1 30.61 6.00 13.59
N TYR A 2 30.28 6.45 14.80
CA TYR A 2 28.95 6.19 15.39
C TYR A 2 27.88 6.91 14.58
N MET A 3 26.85 6.18 14.13
CA MET A 3 25.73 6.73 13.37
C MET A 3 24.43 6.50 14.13
N HIS A 4 23.67 7.56 14.36
CA HIS A 4 22.33 7.51 14.97
C HIS A 4 21.36 8.27 14.08
N ILE A 5 20.39 7.57 13.53
CA ILE A 5 19.43 8.13 12.57
C ILE A 5 18.09 8.43 13.26
N LEU A 6 17.63 9.67 13.18
CA LEU A 6 16.26 10.05 13.56
C LEU A 6 15.37 10.03 12.32
N ILE A 7 14.23 9.33 12.38
CA ILE A 7 13.37 9.05 11.23
C ILE A 7 11.99 9.67 11.44
N TYR A 8 11.63 10.64 10.63
CA TYR A 8 10.26 11.17 10.55
C TYR A 8 9.47 10.51 9.43
N GLY A 9 8.14 10.32 9.63
CA GLY A 9 7.29 9.65 8.64
C GLY A 9 7.47 8.13 8.54
N SER A 10 8.07 7.49 9.54
CA SER A 10 8.34 6.05 9.64
C SER A 10 7.10 5.15 9.54
N LYS A 11 5.91 5.67 9.90
CA LYS A 11 4.62 4.93 9.78
C LYS A 11 4.10 4.86 8.34
N GLY A 12 4.63 5.70 7.43
CA GLY A 12 4.32 5.68 6.01
C GLY A 12 4.87 4.45 5.30
N TRP A 13 4.36 4.15 4.10
CA TRP A 13 4.75 2.95 3.34
C TRP A 13 6.26 2.89 3.03
N ILE A 14 6.85 4.00 2.58
CA ILE A 14 8.29 4.07 2.28
C ILE A 14 9.10 4.07 3.57
N GLY A 15 8.68 4.86 4.58
CA GLY A 15 9.35 4.93 5.87
C GLY A 15 9.44 3.58 6.59
N LYS A 16 8.37 2.77 6.55
CA LYS A 16 8.39 1.40 7.08
C LYS A 16 9.42 0.51 6.39
N GLN A 17 9.60 0.64 5.08
CA GLN A 17 10.59 -0.15 4.34
C GLN A 17 12.00 0.25 4.73
N PHE A 18 12.26 1.56 4.91
CA PHE A 18 13.57 2.03 5.36
C PHE A 18 13.87 1.58 6.80
N VAL A 19 12.89 1.65 7.71
CA VAL A 19 13.02 1.11 9.07
C VAL A 19 13.35 -0.39 9.04
N ASN A 20 12.62 -1.16 8.22
CA ASN A 20 12.89 -2.59 8.06
C ASN A 20 14.29 -2.87 7.48
N TYR A 21 14.76 -2.03 6.57
CA TYR A 21 16.13 -2.11 6.05
C TYR A 21 17.14 -1.87 7.16
N LEU A 22 17.03 -0.78 7.93
CA LEU A 22 17.95 -0.45 9.01
C LEU A 22 17.99 -1.51 10.11
N SER A 23 16.84 -2.08 10.46
CA SER A 23 16.75 -3.16 11.46
C SER A 23 17.56 -4.40 11.05
N LYS A 24 17.64 -4.69 9.75
CA LYS A 24 18.45 -5.79 9.21
C LYS A 24 19.96 -5.46 9.16
N GLN A 25 20.31 -4.17 9.15
CA GLN A 25 21.69 -3.70 9.13
C GLN A 25 22.27 -3.47 10.53
N ASN A 26 21.50 -3.71 11.58
CA ASN A 26 21.88 -3.46 12.97
C ASN A 26 22.38 -2.02 13.24
N VAL A 27 21.72 -1.05 12.60
CA VAL A 27 22.02 0.39 12.72
C VAL A 27 21.14 1.01 13.80
N LYS A 28 21.72 1.87 14.63
CA LYS A 28 20.94 2.61 15.64
C LYS A 28 20.05 3.65 14.97
N TYR A 29 18.73 3.57 15.22
CA TYR A 29 17.79 4.58 14.81
C TYR A 29 16.77 4.87 15.91
N THR A 30 16.18 6.05 15.83
CA THR A 30 15.03 6.49 16.64
C THR A 30 13.91 6.95 15.72
N VAL A 31 12.68 6.65 16.06
CA VAL A 31 11.49 7.13 15.32
C VAL A 31 11.03 8.42 15.97
N GLY A 32 11.00 9.51 15.20
CA GLY A 32 10.47 10.79 15.63
C GLY A 32 8.95 10.72 15.83
N ILE A 33 8.47 11.32 16.88
CA ILE A 33 7.06 11.34 17.28
C ILE A 33 6.44 12.73 17.15
N GLU A 34 7.27 13.77 17.21
CA GLU A 34 6.81 15.15 17.14
C GLU A 34 6.37 15.57 15.74
N ARG A 35 5.48 16.53 15.68
CA ARG A 35 4.96 17.05 14.42
C ARG A 35 5.65 18.35 14.06
N CYS A 36 6.06 18.50 12.81
CA CYS A 36 6.77 19.69 12.32
C CYS A 36 5.96 20.99 12.43
N GLU A 37 4.63 20.92 12.65
CA GLU A 37 3.78 22.10 12.91
C GLU A 37 4.18 22.83 14.20
N ASN A 38 4.72 22.11 15.18
CA ASN A 38 5.24 22.69 16.42
C ASN A 38 6.77 22.69 16.41
N ILE A 39 7.35 23.80 15.94
CA ILE A 39 8.79 23.95 15.80
C ILE A 39 9.50 23.75 17.14
N LYS A 40 8.95 24.25 18.25
CA LYS A 40 9.56 24.11 19.58
C LYS A 40 9.69 22.66 20.02
N THR A 41 8.62 21.87 19.87
CA THR A 41 8.64 20.46 20.31
C THR A 41 9.55 19.62 19.44
N ILE A 42 9.57 19.84 18.11
CA ILE A 42 10.46 19.10 17.21
C ILE A 42 11.94 19.48 17.41
N THR A 43 12.24 20.75 17.73
CA THR A 43 13.59 21.17 18.10
C THR A 43 14.03 20.46 19.38
N ASN A 44 13.20 20.47 20.44
CA ASN A 44 13.50 19.79 21.69
C ASN A 44 13.67 18.28 21.50
N GLU A 45 12.88 17.65 20.62
CA GLU A 45 13.05 16.22 20.30
C GLU A 45 14.41 15.95 19.65
N ILE A 46 14.80 16.74 18.65
CA ILE A 46 16.08 16.61 17.96
C ILE A 46 17.24 16.82 18.95
N ASP A 47 17.18 17.87 19.78
CA ASP A 47 18.22 18.19 20.76
C ASP A 47 18.36 17.06 21.81
N SER A 48 17.23 16.52 22.29
CA SER A 48 17.24 15.45 23.31
C SER A 48 17.78 14.11 22.76
N ILE A 49 17.50 13.80 21.49
CA ILE A 49 17.95 12.57 20.82
C ILE A 49 19.39 12.70 20.36
N ASN A 50 19.82 13.89 20.01
CA ASN A 50 21.14 14.23 19.48
C ASN A 50 21.59 13.27 18.35
N PRO A 51 20.82 13.18 17.23
CA PRO A 51 21.10 12.28 16.14
C PRO A 51 22.26 12.79 15.30
N THR A 52 22.99 11.90 14.64
CA THR A 52 24.01 12.30 13.63
C THR A 52 23.38 12.60 12.26
N ASN A 53 22.22 11.99 12.01
CA ASN A 53 21.49 12.09 10.76
C ASN A 53 19.99 12.13 11.02
N VAL A 54 19.28 12.93 10.23
CA VAL A 54 17.82 12.94 10.21
C VAL A 54 17.37 12.55 8.79
N ILE A 55 16.33 11.72 8.69
CA ILE A 55 15.67 11.45 7.41
C ILE A 55 14.16 11.65 7.54
N SER A 56 13.56 12.27 6.53
CA SER A 56 12.11 12.50 6.51
C SER A 56 11.45 11.84 5.31
N PHE A 57 10.50 10.99 5.61
CA PHE A 57 9.51 10.42 4.67
C PHE A 57 8.15 11.11 4.79
N ILE A 58 8.09 12.28 5.46
CA ILE A 58 6.86 13.07 5.55
C ILE A 58 6.49 13.55 4.15
N GLY A 59 5.24 13.31 3.79
CA GLY A 59 4.65 13.78 2.54
C GLY A 59 3.19 13.34 2.44
N ARG A 60 2.39 14.15 1.78
CA ARG A 60 0.97 13.88 1.57
C ARG A 60 0.70 13.65 0.08
N THR A 61 0.06 12.55 -0.26
CA THR A 61 -0.38 12.23 -1.64
C THR A 61 -1.78 11.63 -1.68
N HIS A 62 -2.39 11.39 -0.52
CA HIS A 62 -3.63 10.64 -0.40
C HIS A 62 -4.31 10.94 0.92
N GLY A 63 -5.59 10.57 1.03
CA GLY A 63 -6.36 10.71 2.26
C GLY A 63 -7.80 10.27 2.10
N ARG A 64 -8.61 10.59 3.12
CA ARG A 64 -10.04 10.29 3.14
C ARG A 64 -10.83 11.57 3.33
N ILE A 65 -11.98 11.68 2.65
CA ILE A 65 -12.96 12.75 2.83
C ILE A 65 -14.32 12.08 2.95
N GLY A 66 -14.93 12.15 4.12
CA GLY A 66 -16.12 11.34 4.43
C GLY A 66 -15.82 9.85 4.23
N GLU A 67 -16.67 9.17 3.48
CA GLU A 67 -16.48 7.75 3.16
C GLU A 67 -15.51 7.49 1.99
N LYS A 68 -15.26 8.52 1.16
CA LYS A 68 -14.43 8.37 -0.04
C LYS A 68 -12.93 8.35 0.29
N VAL A 69 -12.24 7.30 -0.15
CA VAL A 69 -10.79 7.15 -0.05
C VAL A 69 -10.13 7.54 -1.36
N TYR A 70 -9.24 8.52 -1.31
CA TYR A 70 -8.42 8.94 -2.44
C TYR A 70 -7.04 8.29 -2.31
N THR A 71 -6.65 7.48 -3.27
CA THR A 71 -5.35 6.76 -3.27
C THR A 71 -4.24 7.50 -4.02
N THR A 72 -4.58 8.62 -4.66
CA THR A 72 -3.70 9.45 -5.51
C THR A 72 -3.65 10.89 -5.04
N ILE A 73 -2.84 11.71 -5.73
CA ILE A 73 -2.71 13.17 -5.48
C ILE A 73 -4.02 13.94 -5.69
N ASP A 74 -5.02 13.36 -6.36
CA ASP A 74 -6.36 13.96 -6.51
C ASP A 74 -7.02 14.30 -5.15
N TYR A 75 -6.54 13.69 -4.06
CA TYR A 75 -6.89 14.09 -2.69
C TYR A 75 -6.55 15.56 -2.40
N LEU A 76 -5.39 16.00 -2.87
CA LEU A 76 -4.86 17.35 -2.58
C LEU A 76 -5.50 18.43 -3.44
N GLU A 77 -6.18 18.03 -4.53
CA GLU A 77 -6.97 18.92 -5.38
C GLU A 77 -8.38 19.19 -4.81
N GLN A 78 -8.78 18.49 -3.74
CA GLN A 78 -10.08 18.68 -3.13
C GLN A 78 -10.14 19.97 -2.31
N LYS A 79 -11.34 20.58 -2.24
CA LYS A 79 -11.56 21.83 -1.50
C LYS A 79 -11.05 21.74 -0.06
N GLY A 80 -10.25 22.72 0.37
CA GLY A 80 -9.69 22.82 1.71
C GLY A 80 -8.42 21.98 1.96
N LYS A 81 -7.90 21.25 0.96
CA LYS A 81 -6.71 20.40 1.13
C LYS A 81 -5.37 21.09 0.88
N VAL A 82 -5.37 22.33 0.39
CA VAL A 82 -4.14 23.14 0.21
C VAL A 82 -3.35 23.27 1.51
N LYS A 83 -4.02 23.46 2.64
CA LYS A 83 -3.35 23.55 3.97
C LYS A 83 -2.57 22.27 4.30
N GLU A 84 -3.16 21.12 4.08
CA GLU A 84 -2.48 19.82 4.32
C GLU A 84 -1.31 19.62 3.34
N ASN A 85 -1.49 20.03 2.08
CA ASN A 85 -0.45 19.95 1.06
C ASN A 85 0.76 20.81 1.44
N VAL A 86 0.54 22.09 1.73
CA VAL A 86 1.61 23.03 2.14
C VAL A 86 2.29 22.57 3.43
N ARG A 87 1.51 22.15 4.45
CA ARG A 87 2.05 21.68 5.71
C ARG A 87 3.00 20.48 5.55
N ASP A 88 2.53 19.42 4.85
CA ASP A 88 3.25 18.15 4.81
C ASP A 88 4.31 18.13 3.71
N ASN A 89 4.10 18.84 2.59
CA ASN A 89 4.98 18.77 1.42
C ASN A 89 5.93 19.98 1.27
N LEU A 90 5.73 21.07 2.00
CA LEU A 90 6.59 22.25 2.00
C LEU A 90 7.11 22.60 3.41
N PHE A 91 6.20 22.92 4.33
CA PHE A 91 6.56 23.43 5.65
C PHE A 91 7.40 22.42 6.45
N SER A 92 6.94 21.17 6.55
CA SER A 92 7.65 20.14 7.32
C SER A 92 9.08 19.90 6.84
N PRO A 93 9.36 19.69 5.53
CA PRO A 93 10.73 19.53 5.08
C PRO A 93 11.58 20.78 5.29
N MET A 94 11.01 21.99 5.16
CA MET A 94 11.77 23.25 5.38
C MET A 94 12.15 23.44 6.85
N VAL A 95 11.23 23.16 7.79
CA VAL A 95 11.52 23.22 9.22
C VAL A 95 12.64 22.26 9.60
N LEU A 96 12.59 21.02 9.12
CA LEU A 96 13.66 20.04 9.37
C LEU A 96 14.98 20.44 8.76
N SER A 97 15.00 20.97 7.53
CA SER A 97 16.23 21.47 6.89
C SER A 97 16.88 22.56 7.73
N HIS A 98 16.08 23.50 8.21
CA HIS A 98 16.57 24.62 8.99
C HIS A 98 17.14 24.17 10.35
N ILE A 99 16.38 23.37 11.11
CA ILE A 99 16.82 22.87 12.42
C ILE A 99 18.09 22.02 12.26
N CYS A 100 18.13 21.12 11.30
CA CYS A 100 19.30 20.26 11.06
C CYS A 100 20.54 21.08 10.68
N LYS A 101 20.39 22.08 9.82
CA LYS A 101 21.49 22.98 9.44
C LYS A 101 22.07 23.73 10.65
N LEU A 102 21.20 24.29 11.50
CA LEU A 102 21.63 25.00 12.71
C LEU A 102 22.39 24.09 13.70
N ASN A 103 22.05 22.82 13.76
CA ASN A 103 22.65 21.84 14.66
C ASN A 103 23.76 21.00 14.01
N ASN A 104 24.21 21.31 12.79
CA ASN A 104 25.20 20.54 12.04
C ASN A 104 24.85 19.05 11.87
N ILE A 105 23.54 18.75 11.75
CA ILE A 105 23.00 17.43 11.53
C ILE A 105 22.78 17.24 10.02
N HIS A 106 23.27 16.11 9.48
CA HIS A 106 22.97 15.76 8.08
C HIS A 106 21.49 15.42 7.93
N TYR A 107 20.80 16.06 6.98
CA TYR A 107 19.38 15.83 6.72
C TYR A 107 19.15 15.25 5.33
N ALA A 108 18.43 14.13 5.25
CA ALA A 108 17.95 13.55 4.01
C ALA A 108 16.45 13.77 3.85
N TYR A 109 16.05 14.33 2.73
CA TYR A 109 14.65 14.62 2.39
C TYR A 109 14.20 13.79 1.19
N LEU A 110 13.06 13.10 1.33
CA LEU A 110 12.46 12.37 0.21
C LEU A 110 11.66 13.32 -0.68
N GLY A 111 12.33 13.82 -1.70
CA GLY A 111 11.78 14.65 -2.76
C GLY A 111 11.04 13.84 -3.83
N THR A 112 10.74 14.48 -4.95
CA THR A 112 10.04 13.83 -6.07
C THR A 112 10.46 14.40 -7.41
N GLY A 113 10.55 13.56 -8.43
CA GLY A 113 10.64 13.98 -9.82
C GLY A 113 9.29 14.28 -10.48
N CYS A 114 8.16 14.19 -9.73
CA CYS A 114 6.84 14.59 -10.26
C CYS A 114 6.67 16.12 -10.37
N ILE A 115 7.76 16.85 -10.52
CA ILE A 115 7.87 18.30 -10.70
C ILE A 115 8.29 18.67 -12.12
N PHE A 116 8.49 17.66 -12.97
CA PHE A 116 8.91 17.83 -14.36
C PHE A 116 7.89 17.28 -15.33
N LYS A 117 7.87 17.83 -16.55
CA LYS A 117 7.17 17.31 -17.73
C LYS A 117 8.07 17.42 -18.94
N PHE A 118 7.94 16.48 -19.87
CA PHE A 118 8.58 16.57 -21.18
C PHE A 118 8.31 17.92 -21.85
N ASP A 119 9.32 18.46 -22.51
CA ASP A 119 9.29 19.71 -23.28
C ASP A 119 10.20 19.61 -24.52
N LYS A 120 10.51 20.74 -25.17
CA LYS A 120 11.32 20.75 -26.39
C LYS A 120 12.76 20.33 -26.12
N GLU A 121 13.32 20.68 -24.95
CA GLU A 121 14.70 20.36 -24.57
C GLU A 121 14.78 18.93 -24.02
N HIS A 122 13.70 18.45 -23.43
CA HIS A 122 13.55 17.12 -22.84
C HIS A 122 12.46 16.36 -23.61
N PRO A 123 12.82 15.73 -24.74
CA PRO A 123 11.85 15.21 -25.72
C PRO A 123 11.01 14.04 -25.18
N TYR A 124 9.77 14.01 -25.62
CA TYR A 124 8.76 13.06 -25.17
C TYR A 124 9.18 11.61 -25.40
N GLU A 125 9.15 10.82 -24.31
CA GLU A 125 9.45 9.37 -24.30
C GLU A 125 10.85 8.97 -24.83
N MET A 126 11.77 9.89 -24.95
CA MET A 126 13.15 9.61 -25.37
C MET A 126 14.10 9.55 -24.16
N GLU A 127 15.08 8.66 -24.23
CA GLU A 127 16.10 8.49 -23.18
C GLU A 127 17.33 9.40 -23.50
N ILE A 128 17.06 10.64 -23.87
CA ILE A 128 18.06 11.68 -24.13
C ILE A 128 17.68 12.97 -23.43
N ASN A 129 18.67 13.75 -23.03
CA ASN A 129 18.47 15.02 -22.36
C ASN A 129 17.47 14.91 -21.19
N GLY A 130 17.71 14.00 -20.26
CA GLY A 130 16.92 13.87 -19.04
C GLY A 130 17.06 15.09 -18.15
N PHE A 131 16.06 15.34 -17.29
CA PHE A 131 16.17 16.38 -16.27
C PHE A 131 17.26 16.01 -15.27
N THR A 132 18.29 16.87 -15.17
CA THR A 132 19.41 16.73 -14.25
C THR A 132 19.05 17.20 -12.84
N GLU A 133 19.97 17.05 -11.90
CA GLU A 133 19.82 17.56 -10.53
C GLU A 133 19.73 19.08 -10.48
N GLU A 134 20.30 19.77 -11.45
CA GLU A 134 20.32 21.22 -11.61
C GLU A 134 19.09 21.78 -12.35
N SER A 135 18.30 20.90 -12.98
CA SER A 135 17.09 21.31 -13.69
C SER A 135 16.06 21.93 -12.76
N GLU A 136 15.47 23.05 -13.18
CA GLU A 136 14.38 23.70 -12.45
C GLU A 136 13.04 23.05 -12.75
N PRO A 137 12.14 22.93 -11.74
CA PRO A 137 10.79 22.41 -11.95
C PRO A 137 10.03 23.15 -13.04
N ASN A 138 9.44 22.39 -14.00
CA ASN A 138 8.67 22.94 -15.11
C ASN A 138 7.23 22.43 -15.17
N PHE A 139 6.78 21.66 -14.16
CA PHE A 139 5.44 21.11 -14.13
C PHE A 139 4.64 21.57 -12.90
N PHE A 140 3.58 22.35 -13.15
CA PHE A 140 2.68 22.94 -12.16
C PHE A 140 1.21 22.54 -12.40
N GLY A 141 0.95 21.45 -13.12
CA GLY A 141 -0.38 20.97 -13.50
C GLY A 141 -1.18 20.28 -12.37
N SER A 142 -0.61 20.26 -11.15
CA SER A 142 -1.32 19.81 -9.94
C SER A 142 -0.85 20.62 -8.73
N GLY A 143 -1.73 20.78 -7.74
CA GLY A 143 -1.39 21.43 -6.48
C GLY A 143 -0.24 20.70 -5.76
N TYR A 144 -0.20 19.36 -5.84
CA TYR A 144 0.90 18.57 -5.32
C TYR A 144 2.23 18.92 -5.97
N SER A 145 2.29 18.88 -7.31
CA SER A 145 3.54 19.15 -8.06
C SER A 145 4.01 20.58 -7.88
N THR A 146 3.07 21.54 -7.81
CA THR A 146 3.39 22.95 -7.53
C THR A 146 4.09 23.11 -6.19
N VAL A 147 3.50 22.57 -5.10
CA VAL A 147 4.08 22.66 -3.76
C VAL A 147 5.42 21.94 -3.68
N LYS A 148 5.53 20.74 -4.27
CA LYS A 148 6.78 19.98 -4.29
C LYS A 148 7.86 20.64 -5.14
N GLY A 149 7.49 21.32 -6.24
CA GLY A 149 8.43 22.11 -7.07
C GLY A 149 9.04 23.26 -6.29
N PHE A 150 8.22 24.03 -5.56
CA PHE A 150 8.75 25.08 -4.68
C PHE A 150 9.62 24.51 -3.54
N THR A 151 9.25 23.37 -2.97
CA THR A 151 10.06 22.71 -1.95
C THR A 151 11.42 22.30 -2.52
N ASP A 152 11.45 21.73 -3.71
CA ASP A 152 12.67 21.31 -4.39
C ASP A 152 13.62 22.49 -4.66
N GLN A 153 13.07 23.61 -5.16
CA GLN A 153 13.84 24.85 -5.34
C GLN A 153 14.38 25.40 -4.01
N LEU A 154 13.58 25.39 -2.93
CA LEU A 154 14.02 25.87 -1.63
C LEU A 154 15.10 24.97 -1.00
N MET A 155 15.15 23.68 -1.33
CA MET A 155 16.21 22.78 -0.87
C MET A 155 17.58 23.18 -1.42
N SER A 156 17.66 23.88 -2.56
CA SER A 156 18.93 24.38 -3.09
C SER A 156 19.66 25.36 -2.16
N PHE A 157 18.91 26.09 -1.30
CA PHE A 157 19.52 26.96 -0.26
C PHE A 157 20.17 26.17 0.89
N TYR A 158 19.97 24.87 0.93
CA TYR A 158 20.50 23.96 1.95
C TYR A 158 21.41 22.88 1.34
N GLN A 159 21.85 23.06 0.08
CA GLN A 159 22.63 22.06 -0.66
C GLN A 159 23.96 21.66 -0.01
N ASP A 160 24.44 22.42 0.95
CA ASP A 160 25.64 22.15 1.75
C ASP A 160 25.39 21.22 2.95
N SER A 161 24.14 21.00 3.33
CA SER A 161 23.75 20.26 4.53
C SER A 161 22.59 19.26 4.32
N VAL A 162 21.87 19.39 3.23
CA VAL A 162 20.71 18.56 2.90
C VAL A 162 20.97 17.67 1.70
N LEU A 163 20.52 16.43 1.78
CA LEU A 163 20.42 15.49 0.66
C LEU A 163 18.96 15.44 0.19
N ASN A 164 18.67 16.04 -0.96
CA ASN A 164 17.34 16.02 -1.59
C ASN A 164 17.24 14.84 -2.58
N LEU A 165 16.41 13.84 -2.30
CA LEU A 165 16.27 12.59 -3.05
C LEU A 165 15.02 12.64 -3.93
N ARG A 166 15.15 12.87 -5.23
CA ARG A 166 14.03 12.87 -6.19
C ARG A 166 13.67 11.45 -6.61
N ILE A 167 12.61 10.89 -6.06
CA ILE A 167 12.05 9.58 -6.46
C ILE A 167 10.85 9.75 -7.38
N ARG A 168 10.49 8.68 -8.12
CA ARG A 168 9.27 8.63 -8.95
C ARG A 168 8.61 7.26 -8.92
N MET A 169 7.26 7.25 -8.94
CA MET A 169 6.43 6.03 -9.13
C MET A 169 7.03 4.81 -8.43
N PRO A 170 7.10 4.80 -7.09
CA PRO A 170 7.87 3.81 -6.35
C PRO A 170 7.30 2.39 -6.51
N ILE A 171 8.21 1.44 -6.76
CA ILE A 171 7.94 0.03 -7.04
C ILE A 171 8.61 -0.85 -5.99
N THR A 172 7.93 -1.95 -5.62
CA THR A 172 8.47 -3.03 -4.77
C THR A 172 7.95 -4.40 -5.23
N GLY A 173 8.57 -5.47 -4.76
CA GLY A 173 8.10 -6.84 -5.00
C GLY A 173 6.90 -7.27 -4.15
N GLY A 174 6.37 -6.42 -3.25
CA GLY A 174 5.23 -6.76 -2.37
C GLY A 174 3.91 -6.09 -2.79
N LYS A 175 2.79 -6.79 -2.57
CA LYS A 175 1.45 -6.22 -2.81
C LYS A 175 1.14 -5.12 -1.81
N SER A 176 0.88 -3.92 -2.30
CA SER A 176 0.49 -2.76 -1.49
C SER A 176 -0.31 -1.76 -2.32
N PRO A 177 -1.36 -1.12 -1.79
CA PRO A 177 -2.09 -0.06 -2.50
C PRO A 177 -1.22 1.17 -2.80
N ARG A 178 0.01 1.23 -2.28
CA ARG A 178 1.01 2.28 -2.55
C ARG A 178 2.01 1.88 -3.63
N ASN A 179 2.19 0.59 -3.87
CA ASN A 179 3.08 0.08 -4.91
C ASN A 179 2.51 0.41 -6.29
N PHE A 180 3.34 0.97 -7.15
CA PHE A 180 2.92 1.39 -8.48
C PHE A 180 2.40 0.20 -9.32
N ILE A 181 3.03 -0.97 -9.26
CA ILE A 181 2.54 -2.19 -9.90
C ILE A 181 1.12 -2.51 -9.45
N THR A 182 0.86 -2.57 -8.13
CA THR A 182 -0.48 -2.84 -7.60
C THR A 182 -1.52 -1.82 -8.08
N LYS A 183 -1.14 -0.54 -8.16
CA LYS A 183 -2.05 0.50 -8.65
C LYS A 183 -2.47 0.26 -10.10
N ILE A 184 -1.50 0.10 -11.01
CA ILE A 184 -1.81 -0.03 -12.43
C ILE A 184 -2.52 -1.33 -12.77
N THR A 185 -2.37 -2.39 -11.98
CA THR A 185 -3.13 -3.64 -12.13
C THR A 185 -4.58 -3.55 -11.60
N THR A 186 -4.96 -2.44 -10.95
CA THR A 186 -6.34 -2.20 -10.46
C THR A 186 -7.08 -1.12 -11.23
N TYR A 187 -6.42 -0.44 -12.15
CA TYR A 187 -7.07 0.60 -12.96
C TYR A 187 -7.88 -0.02 -14.09
N GLU A 188 -9.06 0.54 -14.34
CA GLU A 188 -9.95 0.12 -15.44
C GLU A 188 -9.33 0.41 -16.82
N LYS A 189 -8.67 1.56 -16.93
CA LYS A 189 -7.98 2.01 -18.16
C LYS A 189 -6.63 2.59 -17.84
N ILE A 190 -5.68 2.42 -18.75
CA ILE A 190 -4.29 2.80 -18.62
C ILE A 190 -3.91 3.84 -19.68
N CYS A 191 -3.42 5.00 -19.24
CA CYS A 191 -2.68 5.93 -20.09
C CYS A 191 -1.21 5.54 -20.03
N SER A 192 -0.69 4.95 -21.10
CA SER A 192 0.66 4.41 -21.13
C SER A 192 1.65 5.40 -21.70
N ILE A 193 2.48 5.98 -20.85
CA ILE A 193 3.58 6.89 -21.20
C ILE A 193 4.84 6.40 -20.51
N LYS A 194 5.98 6.45 -21.22
CA LYS A 194 7.28 6.10 -20.64
C LYS A 194 7.69 7.12 -19.59
N ASN A 195 8.20 6.65 -18.47
CA ASN A 195 8.61 7.46 -17.33
C ASN A 195 9.83 6.88 -16.62
N SER A 196 10.62 7.70 -15.96
CA SER A 196 11.54 7.27 -14.92
C SER A 196 10.78 6.73 -13.73
N MET A 197 11.27 5.65 -13.11
CA MET A 197 10.65 5.04 -11.93
C MET A 197 11.72 4.61 -10.90
N THR A 198 11.28 4.41 -9.67
CA THR A 198 12.17 4.07 -8.54
C THR A 198 11.83 2.69 -7.98
N VAL A 199 12.76 1.76 -8.03
CA VAL A 199 12.64 0.46 -7.35
C VAL A 199 13.20 0.58 -5.94
N LEU A 200 12.32 0.73 -4.96
CA LEU A 200 12.67 1.07 -3.58
C LEU A 200 13.68 0.09 -2.92
N PRO A 201 13.56 -1.25 -3.05
CA PRO A 201 14.52 -2.15 -2.45
C PRO A 201 15.97 -1.93 -2.90
N GLU A 202 16.19 -1.50 -4.14
CA GLU A 202 17.51 -1.19 -4.67
C GLU A 202 18.02 0.17 -4.17
N MET A 203 17.13 1.11 -3.90
CA MET A 203 17.49 2.46 -3.45
C MET A 203 17.70 2.58 -1.94
N MET A 204 17.13 1.70 -1.11
CA MET A 204 17.31 1.77 0.35
C MET A 204 18.78 1.67 0.79
N PRO A 205 19.60 0.73 0.27
CA PRO A 205 21.03 0.69 0.54
C PRO A 205 21.76 1.95 0.12
N ILE A 206 21.42 2.52 -1.03
CA ILE A 206 22.01 3.73 -1.59
C ILE A 206 21.71 4.94 -0.71
N ILE A 207 20.43 5.12 -0.30
CA ILE A 207 20.04 6.18 0.64
C ILE A 207 20.85 6.07 1.93
N PHE A 208 20.97 4.87 2.48
CA PHE A 208 21.73 4.64 3.71
C PHE A 208 23.21 4.97 3.56
N ASP A 209 23.83 4.55 2.44
CA ASP A 209 25.24 4.82 2.17
C ASP A 209 25.49 6.32 1.97
N MET A 210 24.63 7.02 1.20
CA MET A 210 24.70 8.48 1.04
C MET A 210 24.60 9.20 2.39
N MET A 211 23.69 8.75 3.28
CA MET A 211 23.56 9.33 4.63
C MET A 211 24.79 9.06 5.49
N LYS A 212 25.38 7.87 5.40
CA LYS A 212 26.61 7.49 6.11
C LYS A 212 27.79 8.35 5.67
N ASN A 213 27.89 8.63 4.36
CA ASN A 213 28.94 9.45 3.77
C ASN A 213 28.63 10.96 3.85
N LYS A 214 27.50 11.34 4.45
CA LYS A 214 27.00 12.73 4.53
C LYS A 214 26.95 13.43 3.15
N THR A 215 26.54 12.67 2.13
CA THR A 215 26.31 13.23 0.78
C THR A 215 25.23 14.31 0.84
N THR A 216 25.47 15.44 0.17
CA THR A 216 24.57 16.59 0.14
C THR A 216 24.22 16.99 -1.28
N GLY A 217 23.30 17.94 -1.44
CA GLY A 217 22.78 18.38 -2.72
C GLY A 217 21.61 17.53 -3.21
N THR A 218 21.19 17.73 -4.44
CA THR A 218 20.10 16.96 -5.06
C THR A 218 20.64 15.69 -5.73
N MET A 219 19.83 14.63 -5.70
CA MET A 219 20.08 13.35 -6.38
C MET A 219 18.80 12.84 -7.04
N ASN A 220 18.85 12.57 -8.34
CA ASN A 220 17.79 11.85 -9.05
C ASN A 220 17.86 10.36 -8.69
N LEU A 221 17.04 9.93 -7.76
CA LEU A 221 17.06 8.58 -7.21
C LEU A 221 16.03 7.68 -7.92
N THR A 222 16.25 7.46 -9.22
CA THR A 222 15.47 6.54 -10.06
C THR A 222 16.38 5.50 -10.69
N ASN A 223 15.79 4.39 -11.14
CA ASN A 223 16.54 3.44 -11.95
C ASN A 223 16.82 4.03 -13.35
N PRO A 224 17.98 3.77 -13.95
CA PRO A 224 18.31 4.21 -15.29
C PRO A 224 17.31 3.74 -16.36
N GLY A 225 17.04 4.59 -17.33
CA GLY A 225 16.15 4.32 -18.46
C GLY A 225 14.68 4.66 -18.19
N LEU A 226 13.86 4.36 -19.16
CA LEU A 226 12.41 4.60 -19.18
C LEU A 226 11.63 3.28 -19.30
N ILE A 227 10.47 3.23 -18.66
CA ILE A 227 9.50 2.16 -18.83
C ILE A 227 8.07 2.72 -18.86
N SER A 228 7.23 2.16 -19.74
CA SER A 228 5.81 2.53 -19.82
C SER A 228 4.94 1.61 -18.98
N HIS A 229 3.71 2.07 -18.71
CA HIS A 229 2.72 1.24 -18.03
C HIS A 229 2.44 -0.05 -18.80
N ASN A 230 2.33 0.02 -20.13
CA ASN A 230 2.08 -1.15 -20.96
C ASN A 230 3.24 -2.15 -20.92
N GLU A 231 4.50 -1.69 -20.91
CA GLU A 231 5.65 -2.57 -20.75
C GLU A 231 5.60 -3.30 -19.39
N ILE A 232 5.27 -2.60 -18.31
CA ILE A 232 5.10 -3.22 -16.98
C ILE A 232 3.95 -4.23 -16.98
N LEU A 233 2.80 -3.91 -17.58
CA LEU A 233 1.64 -4.80 -17.61
C LEU A 233 1.87 -6.01 -18.53
N SER A 234 2.63 -5.87 -19.61
CA SER A 234 3.06 -6.99 -20.44
C SER A 234 3.96 -7.96 -19.66
N LEU A 235 4.92 -7.42 -18.89
CA LEU A 235 5.75 -8.22 -17.99
C LEU A 235 4.92 -8.85 -16.87
N TYR A 236 3.92 -8.13 -16.33
CA TYR A 236 3.00 -8.65 -15.32
C TYR A 236 2.19 -9.83 -15.87
N LYS A 237 1.65 -9.70 -17.08
CA LYS A 237 0.94 -10.80 -17.77
C LYS A 237 1.87 -12.01 -18.00
N GLU A 238 3.09 -11.78 -18.47
CA GLU A 238 4.08 -12.85 -18.69
C GLU A 238 4.45 -13.59 -17.40
N ILE A 239 4.74 -12.82 -16.32
CA ILE A 239 5.37 -13.37 -15.11
C ILE A 239 4.34 -13.75 -14.05
N VAL A 240 3.33 -12.90 -13.81
CA VAL A 240 2.45 -13.00 -12.65
C VAL A 240 1.13 -13.65 -12.98
N ASP A 241 0.39 -13.11 -13.93
CA ASP A 241 -0.96 -13.55 -14.31
C ASP A 241 -1.15 -13.57 -15.83
N PRO A 242 -1.02 -14.75 -16.47
CA PRO A 242 -1.21 -14.90 -17.92
C PRO A 242 -2.60 -14.54 -18.44
N SER A 243 -3.60 -14.51 -17.56
CA SER A 243 -4.98 -14.13 -17.91
C SER A 243 -5.25 -12.63 -17.83
N PHE A 244 -4.30 -11.85 -17.33
CA PHE A 244 -4.48 -10.41 -17.11
C PHE A 244 -4.69 -9.66 -18.43
N GLU A 245 -5.74 -8.84 -18.48
CA GLU A 245 -6.08 -7.98 -19.62
C GLU A 245 -6.27 -6.54 -19.13
N TRP A 246 -5.95 -5.57 -19.99
CA TRP A 246 -6.17 -4.15 -19.71
C TRP A 246 -6.60 -3.40 -20.96
N LYS A 247 -7.13 -2.22 -20.75
CA LYS A 247 -7.55 -1.30 -21.83
C LYS A 247 -6.74 -0.03 -21.74
N ASN A 248 -6.38 0.52 -22.88
CA ASN A 248 -5.72 1.82 -22.94
C ASN A 248 -6.72 2.94 -23.23
N PHE A 249 -6.34 4.14 -22.86
CA PHE A 249 -6.96 5.39 -23.28
C PHE A 249 -5.88 6.45 -23.49
N THR A 250 -6.21 7.53 -24.24
CA THR A 250 -5.27 8.59 -24.57
C THR A 250 -5.04 9.53 -23.40
N ALA A 251 -3.98 10.36 -23.48
CA ALA A 251 -3.73 11.40 -22.48
C ALA A 251 -4.86 12.45 -22.46
N GLU A 252 -5.50 12.73 -23.62
CA GLU A 252 -6.63 13.63 -23.71
C GLU A 252 -7.90 13.06 -23.05
N GLU A 253 -8.15 11.76 -23.19
CA GLU A 253 -9.24 11.09 -22.48
C GLU A 253 -8.97 11.06 -20.98
N GLN A 254 -7.71 10.82 -20.57
CA GLN A 254 -7.29 10.84 -19.17
C GLN A 254 -7.52 12.20 -18.53
N SER A 255 -7.13 13.29 -19.19
CA SER A 255 -7.26 14.66 -18.66
C SER A 255 -8.70 15.06 -18.35
N LYS A 256 -9.69 14.48 -19.06
CA LYS A 256 -11.13 14.71 -18.82
C LYS A 256 -11.67 14.03 -17.55
N ILE A 257 -10.95 13.02 -17.03
CA ILE A 257 -11.41 12.19 -15.89
C ILE A 257 -10.69 12.59 -14.59
N LEU A 258 -9.43 13.02 -14.69
CA LEU A 258 -8.60 13.32 -13.52
C LEU A 258 -8.83 14.75 -13.04
N ALA A 259 -8.67 14.93 -11.72
CA ALA A 259 -8.79 16.26 -11.08
C ALA A 259 -7.59 17.17 -11.37
N SER A 260 -6.48 16.62 -11.90
CA SER A 260 -5.27 17.37 -12.24
C SER A 260 -4.44 16.62 -13.26
N ASP A 261 -3.54 17.34 -13.94
CA ASP A 261 -2.60 16.76 -14.89
C ASP A 261 -1.61 15.81 -14.21
N ARG A 262 -0.98 14.95 -15.01
CA ARG A 262 0.05 14.02 -14.56
C ARG A 262 1.41 14.41 -15.13
N SER A 263 2.40 14.40 -14.25
CA SER A 263 3.80 14.59 -14.58
C SER A 263 4.33 13.36 -15.33
N ASN A 264 4.92 13.58 -16.50
CA ASN A 264 5.63 12.57 -17.27
C ASN A 264 6.99 13.12 -17.66
N ASN A 265 8.06 12.39 -17.39
CA ASN A 265 9.42 12.85 -17.65
C ASN A 265 10.45 11.72 -17.60
N PHE A 266 11.65 12.09 -18.06
CA PHE A 266 12.87 11.33 -17.92
C PHE A 266 13.83 12.08 -16.97
N LEU A 267 14.25 11.46 -15.89
CA LEU A 267 15.29 11.96 -15.00
C LEU A 267 16.64 11.41 -15.43
N ASP A 268 17.62 12.28 -15.60
CA ASP A 268 19.01 11.88 -15.84
C ASP A 268 19.57 11.22 -14.58
N THR A 269 20.21 10.07 -14.74
CA THR A 269 20.78 9.29 -13.63
C THR A 269 22.31 9.21 -13.68
N THR A 270 22.94 9.97 -14.57
CA THR A 270 24.40 9.95 -14.79
C THR A 270 25.17 10.18 -13.48
N LYS A 271 24.72 11.14 -12.65
CA LYS A 271 25.32 11.42 -11.34
C LYS A 271 25.19 10.23 -10.40
N LEU A 272 24.03 9.60 -10.32
CA LEU A 272 23.80 8.39 -9.50
C LEU A 272 24.65 7.22 -9.98
N GLU A 273 24.69 6.98 -11.29
CA GLU A 273 25.45 5.89 -11.91
C GLU A 273 26.97 6.06 -11.79
N SER A 274 27.46 7.30 -11.68
CA SER A 274 28.87 7.57 -11.41
C SER A 274 29.31 7.14 -10.00
N MET A 275 28.36 7.04 -9.06
CA MET A 275 28.62 6.70 -7.65
C MET A 275 28.23 5.25 -7.30
N TYR A 276 27.21 4.72 -7.96
CA TYR A 276 26.59 3.43 -7.61
C TYR A 276 26.27 2.61 -8.86
N LYS A 277 26.42 1.29 -8.74
CA LYS A 277 25.93 0.38 -9.77
C LYS A 277 24.42 0.18 -9.58
N VAL A 278 23.63 0.75 -10.48
CA VAL A 278 22.16 0.67 -10.48
C VAL A 278 21.68 -0.07 -11.72
N LYS A 279 20.74 -0.99 -11.56
CA LYS A 279 20.15 -1.73 -12.67
C LYS A 279 19.21 -0.84 -13.50
N ASN A 280 19.14 -1.13 -14.81
CA ASN A 280 18.12 -0.52 -15.67
C ASN A 280 16.71 -0.84 -15.17
N ILE A 281 15.80 0.12 -15.32
CA ILE A 281 14.42 0.00 -14.81
C ILE A 281 13.69 -1.26 -15.34
N LYS A 282 13.91 -1.67 -16.58
CA LYS A 282 13.23 -2.83 -17.18
C LYS A 282 13.67 -4.13 -16.50
N GLU A 283 14.96 -4.24 -16.21
CA GLU A 283 15.52 -5.39 -15.48
C GLU A 283 15.00 -5.41 -14.03
N SER A 284 15.06 -4.28 -13.34
CA SER A 284 14.59 -4.15 -11.97
C SER A 284 13.10 -4.43 -11.81
N VAL A 285 12.28 -3.99 -12.78
CA VAL A 285 10.84 -4.29 -12.77
C VAL A 285 10.59 -5.78 -12.96
N ARG A 286 11.35 -6.46 -13.85
CA ARG A 286 11.24 -7.91 -14.02
C ARG A 286 11.56 -8.64 -12.71
N ASP A 287 12.63 -8.27 -12.02
CA ASP A 287 13.01 -8.85 -10.73
C ASP A 287 11.90 -8.62 -9.68
N MET A 288 11.37 -7.39 -9.61
CA MET A 288 10.27 -7.06 -8.70
C MET A 288 8.97 -7.82 -9.00
N LEU A 289 8.67 -8.12 -10.26
CA LEU A 289 7.50 -8.92 -10.64
C LEU A 289 7.68 -10.39 -10.26
N ILE A 290 8.89 -10.93 -10.33
CA ILE A 290 9.20 -12.28 -9.83
C ILE A 290 8.97 -12.33 -8.30
N GLU A 291 9.44 -11.33 -7.56
CA GLU A 291 9.19 -11.22 -6.13
C GLU A 291 7.69 -11.01 -5.83
N TYR A 292 7.01 -10.18 -6.61
CA TYR A 292 5.58 -9.91 -6.48
C TYR A 292 4.75 -11.19 -6.65
N LYS A 293 5.12 -12.04 -7.62
CA LYS A 293 4.50 -13.36 -7.79
C LYS A 293 4.73 -14.26 -6.59
N LYS A 294 5.94 -14.25 -6.01
CA LYS A 294 6.24 -14.99 -4.78
C LYS A 294 5.45 -14.45 -3.58
N ASP A 295 5.35 -13.13 -3.42
CA ASP A 295 4.54 -12.47 -2.39
C ASP A 295 3.06 -12.84 -2.55
N LEU A 296 2.51 -12.75 -3.76
CA LEU A 296 1.16 -13.24 -4.04
C LEU A 296 1.02 -14.73 -3.72
N SER A 297 1.98 -15.55 -4.13
CA SER A 297 1.93 -16.99 -3.87
C SER A 297 2.14 -17.32 -2.40
N SER A 298 2.91 -16.52 -1.64
CA SER A 298 3.01 -16.66 -0.18
C SER A 298 1.74 -16.15 0.52
N TYR A 299 1.12 -15.12 -0.02
CA TYR A 299 -0.20 -14.67 0.42
C TYR A 299 -1.29 -15.71 0.15
N TYR A 300 -1.07 -16.58 -0.87
CA TYR A 300 -1.92 -17.72 -1.23
C TYR A 300 -1.37 -19.07 -0.75
N LYS A 301 -0.10 -19.16 -0.38
CA LYS A 301 0.48 -20.27 0.38
C LYS A 301 0.26 -19.97 1.87
N LEU A 302 -0.83 -20.49 2.38
CA LEU A 302 -0.84 -20.98 3.73
C LEU A 302 0.06 -22.24 3.70
N ASP A 303 1.33 -22.10 4.05
CA ASP A 303 2.40 -23.10 4.04
C ASP A 303 1.91 -24.51 4.33
N GLY A 304 1.54 -25.28 3.32
CA GLY A 304 1.02 -26.65 3.50
C GLY A 304 -0.27 -26.77 4.34
N VAL A 305 -0.86 -25.68 4.83
CA VAL A 305 -2.05 -25.65 5.65
C VAL A 305 -3.27 -25.85 4.74
N VAL A 306 -3.90 -27.01 4.89
CA VAL A 306 -5.20 -27.27 4.30
C VAL A 306 -6.22 -26.33 4.94
N VAL A 307 -6.79 -25.39 4.18
CA VAL A 307 -7.86 -24.50 4.67
C VAL A 307 -9.20 -25.08 4.28
N ASN A 308 -9.87 -25.66 5.26
CA ASN A 308 -11.28 -26.00 5.21
C ASN A 308 -12.02 -25.01 6.10
N LEU A 309 -12.78 -24.12 5.50
CA LEU A 309 -13.41 -22.98 6.15
C LEU A 309 -14.90 -23.27 6.37
N LEU A 310 -15.36 -23.17 7.61
CA LEU A 310 -16.78 -23.08 7.94
C LEU A 310 -17.16 -21.61 8.09
N ILE A 311 -18.16 -21.20 7.34
CA ILE A 311 -18.84 -19.92 7.49
C ILE A 311 -20.25 -20.18 7.97
N THR A 312 -20.69 -19.48 9.00
CA THR A 312 -22.07 -19.53 9.45
C THR A 312 -22.75 -18.20 9.17
N GLY A 313 -24.02 -18.22 8.78
CA GLY A 313 -24.72 -17.01 8.36
C GLY A 313 -24.27 -16.49 6.99
N GLY A 314 -23.79 -17.39 6.13
CA GLY A 314 -23.21 -17.04 4.85
C GLY A 314 -24.21 -16.67 3.76
N CYS A 315 -25.51 -16.89 3.97
CA CYS A 315 -26.59 -16.42 3.08
C CYS A 315 -27.14 -15.04 3.46
N GLY A 316 -26.75 -14.51 4.62
CA GLY A 316 -27.04 -13.13 5.03
C GLY A 316 -26.16 -12.10 4.33
N PHE A 317 -26.49 -10.81 4.51
CA PHE A 317 -25.83 -9.69 3.81
C PHE A 317 -24.31 -9.68 4.02
N ILE A 318 -23.82 -9.76 5.26
CA ILE A 318 -22.37 -9.68 5.55
C ILE A 318 -21.67 -10.96 5.11
N GLY A 319 -22.24 -12.13 5.46
CA GLY A 319 -21.63 -13.43 5.19
C GLY A 319 -21.50 -13.73 3.69
N SER A 320 -22.51 -13.44 2.89
CA SER A 320 -22.49 -13.65 1.43
C SER A 320 -21.46 -12.74 0.74
N ASN A 321 -21.39 -11.46 1.11
CA ASN A 321 -20.36 -10.55 0.60
C ASN A 321 -18.96 -11.01 0.97
N PHE A 322 -18.78 -11.56 2.18
CA PHE A 322 -17.51 -12.16 2.57
C PHE A 322 -17.18 -13.39 1.72
N ILE A 323 -18.14 -14.31 1.52
CA ILE A 323 -17.95 -15.51 0.68
C ILE A 323 -17.55 -15.11 -0.75
N ASN A 324 -18.31 -14.21 -1.37
CA ASN A 324 -18.07 -13.75 -2.74
C ASN A 324 -16.67 -13.10 -2.89
N TYR A 325 -16.24 -12.33 -1.91
CA TYR A 325 -14.91 -11.74 -1.90
C TYR A 325 -13.80 -12.77 -1.64
N PHE A 326 -14.00 -13.59 -0.59
CA PHE A 326 -12.98 -14.54 -0.13
C PHE A 326 -12.72 -15.63 -1.17
N PHE A 327 -13.77 -16.17 -1.77
CA PHE A 327 -13.68 -17.24 -2.75
C PHE A 327 -12.89 -16.85 -3.99
N LYS A 328 -13.02 -15.59 -4.43
CA LYS A 328 -12.27 -15.01 -5.57
C LYS A 328 -10.83 -14.66 -5.23
N THR A 329 -10.56 -14.30 -3.97
CA THR A 329 -9.30 -13.70 -3.58
C THR A 329 -8.38 -14.61 -2.75
N ARG A 330 -8.88 -15.78 -2.30
CA ARG A 330 -8.13 -16.70 -1.44
C ARG A 330 -8.21 -18.14 -1.93
N LYS A 331 -7.12 -18.89 -1.73
CA LYS A 331 -7.09 -20.34 -1.97
C LYS A 331 -7.60 -21.06 -0.73
N MET A 332 -8.49 -22.02 -0.93
CA MET A 332 -9.00 -22.93 0.09
C MET A 332 -9.28 -24.28 -0.54
N ASN A 333 -9.30 -25.32 0.27
CA ASN A 333 -9.66 -26.66 -0.17
C ASN A 333 -11.18 -26.87 -0.17
N LYS A 334 -11.86 -26.36 0.85
CA LYS A 334 -13.30 -26.44 1.00
C LYS A 334 -13.83 -25.21 1.76
N LEU A 335 -14.98 -24.69 1.34
CA LEU A 335 -15.78 -23.71 2.06
C LEU A 335 -17.16 -24.32 2.31
N VAL A 336 -17.50 -24.48 3.57
CA VAL A 336 -18.81 -24.92 4.01
C VAL A 336 -19.58 -23.72 4.53
N ASN A 337 -20.75 -23.46 3.96
CA ASN A 337 -21.67 -22.39 4.39
C ASN A 337 -22.84 -23.01 5.14
N LEU A 338 -22.91 -22.78 6.45
CA LEU A 338 -24.03 -23.21 7.31
C LEU A 338 -24.94 -22.02 7.57
N ASP A 339 -26.20 -22.10 7.11
CA ASP A 339 -27.19 -21.05 7.32
C ASP A 339 -28.54 -21.62 7.66
N ALA A 340 -29.24 -21.02 8.60
CA ALA A 340 -30.59 -21.46 9.01
C ALA A 340 -31.72 -20.95 8.11
N MET A 341 -31.38 -20.18 7.09
CA MET A 341 -32.28 -19.62 6.07
C MET A 341 -33.45 -18.84 6.64
N TYR A 342 -33.17 -18.00 7.65
CA TYR A 342 -34.18 -17.10 8.19
C TYR A 342 -34.51 -15.95 7.23
N TYR A 343 -35.47 -15.11 7.60
CA TYR A 343 -36.07 -14.06 6.74
C TYR A 343 -35.06 -13.13 6.01
N SER A 344 -33.86 -12.97 6.52
CA SER A 344 -32.82 -12.11 5.93
C SER A 344 -31.80 -12.86 5.08
N ALA A 345 -31.93 -14.17 4.97
CA ALA A 345 -31.03 -15.03 4.23
C ALA A 345 -31.59 -15.37 2.84
N ASP A 346 -30.73 -15.33 1.83
CA ASP A 346 -31.03 -15.80 0.49
C ASP A 346 -29.78 -16.47 -0.09
N GLU A 347 -29.90 -17.72 -0.53
CA GLU A 347 -28.78 -18.44 -1.15
C GLU A 347 -28.26 -17.76 -2.41
N ASN A 348 -29.11 -17.01 -3.12
CA ASN A 348 -28.73 -16.26 -4.30
C ASN A 348 -27.83 -15.03 -4.00
N ASN A 349 -27.67 -14.65 -2.73
CA ASN A 349 -26.67 -13.68 -2.32
C ASN A 349 -25.23 -14.18 -2.53
N VAL A 350 -25.02 -15.51 -2.57
CA VAL A 350 -23.76 -16.13 -3.00
C VAL A 350 -23.80 -16.31 -4.51
N GLU A 351 -22.78 -15.82 -5.20
CA GLU A 351 -22.71 -15.85 -6.67
C GLU A 351 -22.84 -17.26 -7.24
N GLU A 352 -23.58 -17.41 -8.32
CA GLU A 352 -23.86 -18.69 -8.98
C GLU A 352 -22.57 -19.46 -9.35
N SER A 353 -21.53 -18.74 -9.80
CA SER A 353 -20.22 -19.32 -10.11
C SER A 353 -19.56 -19.98 -8.90
N ILE A 354 -19.84 -19.49 -7.69
CA ILE A 354 -19.33 -20.05 -6.43
C ILE A 354 -20.21 -21.21 -5.99
N ARG A 355 -21.52 -21.06 -6.07
CA ARG A 355 -22.47 -22.13 -5.69
C ARG A 355 -22.25 -23.40 -6.53
N ASN A 356 -21.81 -23.27 -7.77
CA ASN A 356 -21.50 -24.37 -8.67
C ASN A 356 -20.03 -24.88 -8.58
N ASP A 357 -19.17 -24.27 -7.74
CA ASP A 357 -17.79 -24.72 -7.59
C ASP A 357 -17.70 -25.90 -6.60
N TYR A 358 -16.98 -26.97 -6.95
CA TYR A 358 -16.80 -28.16 -6.12
C TYR A 358 -16.22 -27.92 -4.73
N ARG A 359 -15.60 -26.78 -4.53
CA ARG A 359 -15.03 -26.35 -3.23
C ARG A 359 -16.09 -25.76 -2.31
N TYR A 360 -17.21 -25.30 -2.84
CA TYR A 360 -18.30 -24.74 -2.04
C TYR A 360 -19.27 -25.83 -1.64
N GLU A 361 -19.80 -25.72 -0.45
CA GLU A 361 -20.88 -26.58 0.07
C GLU A 361 -21.85 -25.75 0.89
N PHE A 362 -23.11 -25.79 0.54
CA PHE A 362 -24.16 -25.19 1.32
C PHE A 362 -24.83 -26.24 2.20
N ILE A 363 -25.06 -25.91 3.47
CA ILE A 363 -25.79 -26.74 4.42
C ILE A 363 -26.86 -25.86 5.10
N GLU A 364 -28.10 -26.19 4.88
CA GLU A 364 -29.20 -25.56 5.62
C GLU A 364 -29.26 -26.16 7.02
N GLY A 365 -29.16 -25.31 8.06
CA GLY A 365 -29.23 -25.78 9.45
C GLY A 365 -28.86 -24.68 10.45
N ASN A 366 -29.18 -24.94 11.71
CA ASN A 366 -28.97 -24.03 12.81
C ASN A 366 -27.65 -24.34 13.55
N CYS A 367 -26.89 -23.32 13.88
CA CYS A 367 -25.65 -23.44 14.67
C CYS A 367 -25.88 -24.01 16.10
N ALA A 368 -27.10 -23.94 16.61
CA ALA A 368 -27.47 -24.50 17.90
C ALA A 368 -27.73 -26.03 17.85
N ASP A 369 -27.63 -26.64 16.67
CA ASP A 369 -27.69 -28.09 16.51
C ASP A 369 -26.29 -28.70 16.70
N GLU A 370 -26.08 -29.30 17.87
CA GLU A 370 -24.79 -29.88 18.29
C GLU A 370 -24.35 -31.04 17.39
N GLU A 371 -25.28 -31.91 16.99
CA GLU A 371 -24.96 -33.07 16.14
C GLU A 371 -24.57 -32.63 14.73
N LEU A 372 -25.30 -31.68 14.17
CA LEU A 372 -25.00 -31.10 12.86
C LEU A 372 -23.62 -30.43 12.86
N VAL A 373 -23.33 -29.55 13.83
CA VAL A 373 -22.04 -28.84 13.92
C VAL A 373 -20.90 -29.85 14.08
N ARG A 374 -21.04 -30.86 14.94
CA ARG A 374 -20.06 -31.94 15.11
C ARG A 374 -19.81 -32.70 13.81
N SER A 375 -20.87 -33.03 13.09
CA SER A 375 -20.79 -33.73 11.81
C SER A 375 -20.04 -32.91 10.77
N ILE A 376 -20.30 -31.59 10.68
CA ILE A 376 -19.65 -30.68 9.77
C ILE A 376 -18.14 -30.62 10.06
N TYR A 377 -17.75 -30.40 11.32
CA TYR A 377 -16.34 -30.33 11.71
C TYR A 377 -15.59 -31.61 11.31
N SER A 378 -16.14 -32.73 11.53
CA SER A 378 -15.52 -34.03 11.26
C SER A 378 -15.50 -34.37 9.77
N LYS A 379 -16.65 -34.27 9.08
CA LYS A 379 -16.84 -34.63 7.67
C LYS A 379 -15.94 -33.79 6.76
N TYR A 380 -15.91 -32.46 6.96
CA TYR A 380 -15.18 -31.55 6.11
C TYR A 380 -13.78 -31.22 6.65
N LYS A 381 -13.39 -31.83 7.77
CA LYS A 381 -12.06 -31.59 8.40
C LYS A 381 -11.80 -30.10 8.59
N ILE A 382 -12.77 -29.39 9.19
CA ILE A 382 -12.73 -27.93 9.33
C ILE A 382 -11.47 -27.49 10.09
N THR A 383 -10.78 -26.50 9.55
CA THR A 383 -9.57 -25.90 10.14
C THR A 383 -9.79 -24.47 10.61
N HIS A 384 -10.73 -23.76 10.01
CA HIS A 384 -11.05 -22.37 10.32
C HIS A 384 -12.55 -22.17 10.39
N VAL A 385 -12.99 -21.32 11.31
CA VAL A 385 -14.41 -20.92 11.45
C VAL A 385 -14.51 -19.41 11.43
N ILE A 386 -15.48 -18.88 10.67
CA ILE A 386 -15.92 -17.49 10.77
C ILE A 386 -17.42 -17.49 11.01
N HIS A 387 -17.81 -16.99 12.17
CA HIS A 387 -19.18 -16.99 12.64
C HIS A 387 -19.83 -15.64 12.41
N PHE A 388 -20.67 -15.53 11.36
CA PHE A 388 -21.49 -14.36 11.06
C PHE A 388 -22.96 -14.54 11.47
N ALA A 389 -23.39 -15.78 11.74
CA ALA A 389 -24.78 -16.06 12.06
C ALA A 389 -25.19 -15.33 13.34
N ALA A 390 -26.14 -14.43 13.22
CA ALA A 390 -26.75 -13.72 14.33
C ALA A 390 -28.14 -13.19 13.95
N GLN A 391 -29.06 -13.23 14.87
CA GLN A 391 -30.33 -12.51 14.80
C GLN A 391 -30.08 -11.06 15.28
N SER A 392 -30.21 -10.08 14.38
CA SER A 392 -29.86 -8.68 14.65
C SER A 392 -31.05 -7.71 14.68
N HIS A 393 -32.26 -8.16 14.34
CA HIS A 393 -33.43 -7.29 14.26
C HIS A 393 -34.03 -7.02 15.66
N VAL A 394 -33.75 -5.84 16.21
CA VAL A 394 -34.10 -5.46 17.59
C VAL A 394 -35.60 -5.62 17.88
N GLN A 395 -36.49 -5.13 17.01
CA GLN A 395 -37.93 -5.17 17.26
C GLN A 395 -38.46 -6.63 17.34
N THR A 396 -37.95 -7.54 16.50
CA THR A 396 -38.34 -8.93 16.52
C THR A 396 -37.83 -9.66 17.75
N SER A 397 -36.74 -9.21 18.36
CA SER A 397 -36.18 -9.82 19.58
C SER A 397 -37.12 -9.72 20.78
N PHE A 398 -37.92 -8.64 20.85
CA PHE A 398 -38.94 -8.50 21.92
C PHE A 398 -40.06 -9.54 21.80
N ASN A 399 -40.44 -9.92 20.60
CA ASN A 399 -41.50 -10.87 20.34
C ASN A 399 -41.06 -12.33 20.38
N SER A 400 -39.77 -12.60 20.15
CA SER A 400 -39.18 -13.94 19.99
C SER A 400 -37.87 -14.08 20.77
N SER A 401 -37.81 -13.59 21.99
CA SER A 401 -36.59 -13.51 22.80
C SER A 401 -35.87 -14.84 22.99
N LEU A 402 -36.63 -15.93 23.20
CA LEU A 402 -36.06 -17.28 23.35
C LEU A 402 -35.35 -17.75 22.08
N GLN A 403 -35.90 -17.44 20.91
CA GLN A 403 -35.28 -17.79 19.65
C GLN A 403 -33.96 -17.02 19.47
N TYR A 404 -33.93 -15.72 19.82
CA TYR A 404 -32.73 -14.91 19.79
C TYR A 404 -31.66 -15.41 20.77
N THR A 405 -32.06 -15.82 21.96
CA THR A 405 -31.14 -16.47 22.92
C THR A 405 -30.58 -17.77 22.35
N LYS A 406 -31.42 -18.61 21.76
CA LYS A 406 -30.99 -19.86 21.14
C LYS A 406 -30.01 -19.62 20.01
N ASP A 407 -30.30 -18.70 19.06
CA ASP A 407 -29.48 -18.47 17.89
C ASP A 407 -28.16 -17.74 18.23
N ASN A 408 -28.24 -16.68 19.04
CA ASN A 408 -27.08 -15.82 19.29
C ASN A 408 -26.18 -16.33 20.42
N ILE A 409 -26.74 -16.94 21.45
CA ILE A 409 -25.99 -17.43 22.62
C ILE A 409 -25.69 -18.90 22.50
N VAL A 410 -26.78 -19.75 22.41
CA VAL A 410 -26.59 -21.20 22.37
C VAL A 410 -25.88 -21.64 21.10
N GLY A 411 -26.20 -21.03 19.92
CA GLY A 411 -25.52 -21.32 18.65
C GLY A 411 -24.02 -21.02 18.70
N THR A 412 -23.65 -19.87 19.24
CA THR A 412 -22.24 -19.52 19.44
C THR A 412 -21.56 -20.48 20.42
N HIS A 413 -22.23 -20.83 21.53
CA HIS A 413 -21.69 -21.75 22.53
C HIS A 413 -21.49 -23.16 21.95
N VAL A 414 -22.42 -23.68 21.19
CA VAL A 414 -22.33 -25.00 20.52
C VAL A 414 -21.14 -25.01 19.57
N LEU A 415 -20.99 -23.97 18.73
CA LEU A 415 -19.85 -23.88 17.82
C LEU A 415 -18.50 -23.91 18.57
N LEU A 416 -18.37 -23.17 19.67
CA LEU A 416 -17.15 -23.13 20.49
C LEU A 416 -16.91 -24.46 21.22
N GLU A 417 -17.94 -25.06 21.78
CA GLU A 417 -17.83 -26.33 22.53
C GLU A 417 -17.48 -27.51 21.60
N GLU A 418 -18.11 -27.57 20.43
CA GLU A 418 -17.75 -28.57 19.43
C GLU A 418 -16.36 -28.31 18.83
N ALA A 419 -15.95 -27.05 18.69
CA ALA A 419 -14.58 -26.71 18.32
C ALA A 419 -13.55 -27.22 19.36
N ARG A 420 -13.85 -27.04 20.66
CA ARG A 420 -13.01 -27.51 21.76
C ARG A 420 -12.90 -29.06 21.76
N LYS A 421 -14.01 -29.76 21.59
CA LYS A 421 -14.05 -31.23 21.50
C LYS A 421 -13.29 -31.73 20.25
N TYR A 422 -13.46 -31.09 19.13
CA TYR A 422 -12.82 -31.43 17.85
C TYR A 422 -11.31 -31.26 17.88
N ASN A 423 -10.81 -30.25 18.60
CA ASN A 423 -9.38 -29.96 18.88
C ASN A 423 -8.43 -29.95 17.65
N LYS A 424 -8.95 -29.58 16.47
CA LYS A 424 -8.17 -29.49 15.21
C LYS A 424 -8.35 -28.15 14.51
N LEU A 425 -9.06 -27.19 15.12
CA LEU A 425 -9.19 -25.86 14.58
C LEU A 425 -7.90 -25.06 14.74
N SER A 426 -7.48 -24.41 13.67
CA SER A 426 -6.38 -23.46 13.67
C SER A 426 -6.85 -22.07 14.11
N LYS A 427 -8.09 -21.69 13.78
CA LYS A 427 -8.64 -20.37 14.13
C LYS A 427 -10.16 -20.35 14.17
N PHE A 428 -10.69 -19.64 15.16
CA PHE A 428 -12.10 -19.27 15.27
C PHE A 428 -12.22 -17.75 15.30
N VAL A 429 -13.05 -17.17 14.44
CA VAL A 429 -13.38 -15.75 14.40
C VAL A 429 -14.86 -15.58 14.64
N HIS A 430 -15.22 -14.85 15.69
CA HIS A 430 -16.59 -14.43 15.96
C HIS A 430 -16.77 -12.98 15.54
N VAL A 431 -17.79 -12.71 14.75
CA VAL A 431 -18.15 -11.37 14.30
C VAL A 431 -19.32 -10.89 15.14
N SER A 432 -19.10 -9.85 15.95
CA SER A 432 -20.08 -9.26 16.86
C SER A 432 -20.46 -7.84 16.45
#